data_2113eb1b7548f8aba5b2b510bd496f54
#
_entry.id   2113eb1b7548f8aba5b2b510bd496f54
#
_cell.length_a   1.000
_cell.length_b   1.000
_cell.length_c   1.000
_cell.angle_alpha   90.00
_cell.angle_beta   90.00
_cell.angle_gamma   90.00
#
_symmetry.space_group_name_H-M   'P 1'
#
loop_
_entity.id
_entity.type
_entity.pdbx_description
1 polymer ?
#
loop_
_entity_poly.entity_id
_entity_poly.type
_entity_poly.pdbx_seq_one_letter_code
_entity_poly.pdbx_strand_id
1 'polypeptide(L)'
;MLGYETVSIPIEEVKGQTIVMEEDLDVLGEAVVKGFMPKTRLTGNSMITTIQGTVLGNAGTAHEMLSKVPGMTQRDDKLEVIGKGAPVFYVNGRKVQDIDELKNIHSDEIHNVEVITNPGAMYDATVSSVVRIRTVRKQGEGFGFNLTAGNDQDLQYGYSDPTTTLNFKYRRNSIDVFGMVNYRNSNMVNV
;
A
#
# COMPACT_ATOMS: atom_id res chain seq x y z
N MET A 1 -10.87 -14.43 35.55
CA MET A 1 -9.58 -15.08 35.15
C MET A 1 -9.59 -15.15 33.64
N LEU A 2 -8.50 -14.88 32.98
CA LEU A 2 -8.45 -15.03 31.52
C LEU A 2 -8.60 -16.51 31.15
N GLY A 3 -9.55 -16.83 30.28
CA GLY A 3 -9.77 -18.19 29.76
C GLY A 3 -10.78 -19.05 30.49
N TYR A 4 -11.59 -18.47 31.38
CA TYR A 4 -12.69 -19.18 32.05
C TYR A 4 -13.92 -18.31 32.11
N GLU A 5 -15.11 -18.95 32.00
CA GLU A 5 -16.38 -18.26 32.14
C GLU A 5 -16.52 -17.59 33.53
N THR A 6 -17.18 -16.43 33.55
CA THR A 6 -17.43 -15.72 34.81
C THR A 6 -18.62 -16.35 35.52
N VAL A 7 -18.37 -17.06 36.62
CA VAL A 7 -19.42 -17.63 37.48
C VAL A 7 -19.64 -16.71 38.68
N SER A 8 -20.87 -16.28 38.88
CA SER A 8 -21.31 -15.52 40.05
C SER A 8 -22.08 -16.43 41.02
N ILE A 9 -21.55 -16.66 42.20
CA ILE A 9 -22.16 -17.52 43.21
C ILE A 9 -22.48 -16.69 44.46
N PRO A 10 -23.70 -16.78 45.02
CA PRO A 10 -24.04 -16.13 46.28
C PRO A 10 -23.15 -16.64 47.42
N ILE A 11 -22.70 -15.72 48.28
CA ILE A 11 -21.71 -16.01 49.34
C ILE A 11 -22.19 -17.09 50.33
N GLU A 12 -23.47 -17.30 50.44
CA GLU A 12 -24.12 -18.29 51.31
C GLU A 12 -23.96 -19.75 50.83
N GLU A 13 -23.76 -19.93 49.51
CA GLU A 13 -23.60 -21.25 48.88
C GLU A 13 -22.13 -21.69 48.75
N VAL A 14 -21.16 -20.80 49.05
CA VAL A 14 -19.72 -21.05 48.85
C VAL A 14 -19.10 -21.93 49.92
N LYS A 15 -19.80 -22.17 51.08
CA LYS A 15 -19.24 -22.93 52.19
C LYS A 15 -19.12 -24.43 51.84
N GLY A 16 -17.87 -24.82 51.45
CA GLY A 16 -17.50 -26.25 51.34
C GLY A 16 -17.78 -26.91 50.01
N GLN A 17 -18.12 -26.13 48.96
CA GLN A 17 -18.29 -26.68 47.60
C GLN A 17 -16.99 -26.44 46.77
N THR A 18 -16.68 -27.41 45.92
CA THR A 18 -15.66 -27.28 44.89
C THR A 18 -16.30 -26.60 43.69
N ILE A 19 -15.83 -25.41 43.37
CA ILE A 19 -16.27 -24.66 42.21
C ILE A 19 -15.47 -25.16 41.01
N VAL A 20 -16.12 -25.81 40.07
CA VAL A 20 -15.55 -26.21 38.78
C VAL A 20 -15.77 -25.05 37.82
N MET A 21 -14.70 -24.44 37.35
CA MET A 21 -14.77 -23.40 36.31
C MET A 21 -14.71 -24.07 34.95
N GLU A 22 -15.64 -23.70 34.04
CA GLU A 22 -15.62 -24.11 32.66
C GLU A 22 -14.67 -23.19 31.88
N GLU A 23 -13.86 -23.78 31.01
CA GLU A 23 -12.98 -23.02 30.13
C GLU A 23 -13.86 -22.20 29.16
N ASP A 24 -13.62 -20.90 29.15
CA ASP A 24 -14.20 -20.00 28.15
C ASP A 24 -13.51 -20.27 26.79
N LEU A 25 -14.15 -21.13 26.02
CA LEU A 25 -13.78 -21.42 24.63
C LEU A 25 -14.27 -20.35 23.66
N ASP A 26 -14.55 -19.13 24.11
CA ASP A 26 -14.61 -18.00 23.22
C ASP A 26 -13.21 -17.83 22.58
N VAL A 27 -12.95 -18.74 21.68
CA VAL A 27 -11.89 -18.64 20.69
C VAL A 27 -12.12 -17.29 20.04
N LEU A 28 -11.26 -16.32 20.37
CA LEU A 28 -11.09 -15.11 19.58
C LEU A 28 -11.21 -15.57 18.14
N GLY A 29 -12.32 -15.23 17.49
CA GLY A 29 -12.62 -15.75 16.16
C GLY A 29 -11.37 -15.65 15.34
N GLU A 30 -10.81 -16.79 14.98
CA GLU A 30 -9.59 -16.87 14.19
C GLU A 30 -9.84 -16.01 12.97
N ALA A 31 -9.21 -14.85 12.91
CA ALA A 31 -9.23 -14.01 11.73
C ALA A 31 -8.46 -14.76 10.65
N VAL A 32 -9.14 -15.77 10.05
CA VAL A 32 -8.60 -16.51 8.91
C VAL A 32 -8.54 -15.52 7.77
N VAL A 33 -7.42 -14.84 7.66
CA VAL A 33 -7.07 -14.08 6.47
C VAL A 33 -6.86 -15.12 5.37
N LYS A 34 -7.93 -15.45 4.65
CA LYS A 34 -7.83 -16.25 3.44
C LYS A 34 -7.19 -15.42 2.35
N GLY A 35 -5.87 -15.24 2.44
CA GLY A 35 -5.09 -14.65 1.38
C GLY A 35 -4.76 -15.71 0.35
N PHE A 36 -5.23 -15.54 -0.89
CA PHE A 36 -4.74 -16.35 -1.99
C PHE A 36 -3.33 -15.89 -2.38
N MET A 37 -2.46 -16.87 -2.70
CA MET A 37 -1.14 -16.56 -3.24
C MET A 37 -1.27 -15.84 -4.59
N PRO A 38 -0.44 -14.81 -4.84
CA PRO A 38 -0.48 -14.08 -6.11
C PRO A 38 -0.13 -15.02 -7.27
N LYS A 39 -0.94 -14.96 -8.32
CA LYS A 39 -0.68 -15.73 -9.55
C LYS A 39 0.11 -14.85 -10.51
N THR A 40 1.32 -15.30 -10.87
CA THR A 40 2.14 -14.64 -11.89
C THR A 40 2.08 -15.45 -13.19
N ARG A 41 1.79 -14.76 -14.28
CA ARG A 41 1.77 -15.31 -15.64
C ARG A 41 2.88 -14.65 -16.44
N LEU A 42 3.68 -15.47 -17.13
CA LEU A 42 4.66 -15.00 -18.11
C LEU A 42 3.98 -14.87 -19.47
N THR A 43 4.14 -13.72 -20.13
CA THR A 43 3.60 -13.46 -21.45
C THR A 43 4.65 -12.73 -22.28
N GLY A 44 5.37 -13.49 -23.13
CA GLY A 44 6.49 -12.94 -23.90
C GLY A 44 7.55 -12.28 -23.02
N ASN A 45 7.71 -10.97 -23.15
CA ASN A 45 8.68 -10.17 -22.40
C ASN A 45 8.12 -9.58 -21.11
N SER A 46 6.92 -9.98 -20.68
CA SER A 46 6.26 -9.42 -19.50
C SER A 46 5.85 -10.49 -18.50
N MET A 47 5.87 -10.10 -17.23
CA MET A 47 5.30 -10.84 -16.11
C MET A 47 4.10 -10.11 -15.58
N ILE A 48 2.93 -10.76 -15.60
CA ILE A 48 1.68 -10.20 -15.08
C ILE A 48 1.37 -10.90 -13.75
N THR A 49 1.38 -10.13 -12.67
CA THR A 49 1.03 -10.60 -11.33
C THR A 49 -0.32 -10.05 -10.92
N THR A 50 -1.23 -10.93 -10.54
CA THR A 50 -2.55 -10.54 -10.00
C THR A 50 -2.39 -10.16 -8.54
N ILE A 51 -2.89 -8.98 -8.17
CA ILE A 51 -2.80 -8.42 -6.82
C ILE A 51 -4.14 -8.53 -6.10
N GLN A 52 -5.23 -8.20 -6.79
CA GLN A 52 -6.57 -8.20 -6.22
C GLN A 52 -6.93 -9.57 -5.62
N GLY A 53 -7.41 -9.58 -4.37
CA GLY A 53 -7.81 -10.80 -3.67
C GLY A 53 -6.65 -11.68 -3.21
N THR A 54 -5.41 -11.21 -3.30
CA THR A 54 -4.21 -11.93 -2.85
C THR A 54 -3.60 -11.28 -1.61
N VAL A 55 -2.61 -11.94 -1.01
CA VAL A 55 -1.85 -11.39 0.12
C VAL A 55 -1.15 -10.07 -0.21
N LEU A 56 -0.82 -9.84 -1.48
CA LEU A 56 -0.22 -8.58 -1.94
C LEU A 56 -1.20 -7.41 -1.91
N GLY A 57 -2.50 -7.66 -2.02
CA GLY A 57 -3.53 -6.63 -1.86
C GLY A 57 -3.63 -6.04 -0.45
N ASN A 58 -3.03 -6.70 0.54
CA ASN A 58 -2.98 -6.23 1.94
C ASN A 58 -1.59 -5.70 2.33
N ALA A 59 -0.74 -5.40 1.37
CA ALA A 59 0.65 -4.99 1.61
C ALA A 59 0.81 -3.51 2.00
N GLY A 60 -0.27 -2.75 2.10
CA GLY A 60 -0.23 -1.31 2.42
C GLY A 60 -0.30 -0.43 1.18
N THR A 61 0.79 0.22 0.83
CA THR A 61 0.88 1.10 -0.35
C THR A 61 1.30 0.34 -1.61
N ALA A 62 1.08 0.94 -2.80
CA ALA A 62 1.58 0.39 -4.06
C ALA A 62 3.11 0.27 -4.03
N HIS A 63 3.81 1.21 -3.43
CA HIS A 63 5.26 1.18 -3.29
C HIS A 63 5.73 -0.06 -2.52
N GLU A 64 5.15 -0.33 -1.35
CA GLU A 64 5.48 -1.51 -0.53
C GLU A 64 5.09 -2.82 -1.21
N MET A 65 3.94 -2.83 -1.87
CA MET A 65 3.46 -3.99 -2.62
C MET A 65 4.40 -4.34 -3.78
N LEU A 66 4.85 -3.32 -4.55
CA LEU A 66 5.72 -3.51 -5.71
C LEU A 66 7.06 -4.14 -5.33
N SER A 67 7.61 -3.86 -4.15
CA SER A 67 8.84 -4.50 -3.67
C SER A 67 8.71 -6.02 -3.50
N LYS A 68 7.48 -6.51 -3.35
CA LYS A 68 7.14 -7.94 -3.16
C LYS A 68 6.66 -8.63 -4.44
N VAL A 69 6.52 -7.88 -5.54
CA VAL A 69 6.13 -8.44 -6.85
C VAL A 69 7.30 -9.21 -7.48
N PRO A 70 7.07 -10.42 -8.01
CA PRO A 70 8.11 -11.16 -8.72
C PRO A 70 8.77 -10.33 -9.83
N GLY A 71 10.10 -10.36 -9.89
CA GLY A 71 10.89 -9.59 -10.85
C GLY A 71 11.25 -8.17 -10.39
N MET A 72 10.76 -7.73 -9.24
CA MET A 72 11.11 -6.44 -8.66
C MET A 72 11.92 -6.62 -7.37
N THR A 73 12.67 -5.60 -7.04
CA THR A 73 13.43 -5.47 -5.79
C THR A 73 13.43 -4.03 -5.33
N GLN A 74 13.71 -3.83 -4.06
CA GLN A 74 13.89 -2.50 -3.47
C GLN A 74 15.33 -2.37 -2.96
N ARG A 75 16.00 -1.28 -3.34
CA ARG A 75 17.32 -0.92 -2.85
C ARG A 75 17.33 0.57 -2.52
N ASP A 76 17.76 0.92 -1.31
CA ASP A 76 17.85 2.31 -0.86
C ASP A 76 16.56 3.12 -1.14
N ASP A 77 15.41 2.54 -0.76
CA ASP A 77 14.05 3.07 -0.99
C ASP A 77 13.66 3.25 -2.48
N LYS A 78 14.49 2.77 -3.40
CA LYS A 78 14.22 2.80 -4.85
C LYS A 78 13.74 1.44 -5.33
N LEU A 79 12.67 1.45 -6.14
CA LEU A 79 12.15 0.25 -6.77
C LEU A 79 12.93 -0.02 -8.07
N GLU A 80 13.42 -1.24 -8.22
CA GLU A 80 14.18 -1.67 -9.38
C GLU A 80 13.61 -2.97 -9.94
N VAL A 81 13.73 -3.15 -11.25
CA VAL A 81 13.51 -4.43 -11.91
C VAL A 81 14.83 -5.21 -11.90
N ILE A 82 14.79 -6.47 -11.46
CA ILE A 82 15.97 -7.31 -11.31
C ILE A 82 16.73 -7.40 -12.64
N GLY A 83 18.00 -6.99 -12.60
CA GLY A 83 18.90 -7.00 -13.77
C GLY A 83 18.65 -5.88 -14.80
N LYS A 84 17.73 -4.96 -14.55
CA LYS A 84 17.39 -3.85 -15.47
C LYS A 84 17.48 -2.47 -14.83
N GLY A 85 17.59 -2.38 -13.50
CA GLY A 85 17.63 -1.11 -12.76
C GLY A 85 16.25 -0.46 -12.62
N ALA A 86 16.23 0.87 -12.48
CA ALA A 86 15.02 1.63 -12.23
C ALA A 86 14.06 1.61 -13.45
N PRO A 87 12.81 1.14 -13.28
CA PRO A 87 11.82 1.12 -14.35
C PRO A 87 11.10 2.46 -14.49
N VAL A 88 10.43 2.64 -15.62
CA VAL A 88 9.40 3.66 -15.76
C VAL A 88 8.06 3.09 -15.35
N PHE A 89 7.35 3.79 -14.46
CA PHE A 89 6.06 3.38 -13.95
C PHE A 89 4.92 4.00 -14.74
N TYR A 90 3.86 3.20 -14.96
CA TYR A 90 2.59 3.65 -15.55
C TYR A 90 1.43 3.18 -14.68
N VAL A 91 0.53 4.09 -14.34
CA VAL A 91 -0.73 3.78 -13.64
C VAL A 91 -1.88 4.04 -14.60
N ASN A 92 -2.63 3.00 -14.94
CA ASN A 92 -3.74 3.05 -15.91
C ASN A 92 -3.37 3.70 -17.25
N GLY A 93 -2.13 3.49 -17.71
CA GLY A 93 -1.61 4.05 -18.96
C GLY A 93 -0.99 5.44 -18.84
N ARG A 94 -1.10 6.12 -17.69
CA ARG A 94 -0.45 7.41 -17.43
C ARG A 94 0.94 7.17 -16.83
N LYS A 95 1.95 7.84 -17.38
CA LYS A 95 3.31 7.81 -16.81
C LYS A 95 3.32 8.50 -15.45
N VAL A 96 3.90 7.82 -14.47
CA VAL A 96 4.16 8.36 -13.12
C VAL A 96 5.34 9.32 -13.21
N GLN A 97 5.16 10.53 -12.70
CA GLN A 97 6.20 11.55 -12.74
C GLN A 97 7.08 11.50 -11.49
N ASP A 98 6.45 11.20 -10.34
CA ASP A 98 7.13 11.09 -9.06
C ASP A 98 6.79 9.73 -8.42
N ILE A 99 7.81 9.06 -7.91
CA ILE A 99 7.67 7.77 -7.22
C ILE A 99 6.73 7.86 -6.00
N ASP A 100 6.63 9.02 -5.38
CA ASP A 100 5.76 9.28 -4.24
C ASP A 100 4.27 9.17 -4.60
N GLU A 101 3.91 9.28 -5.88
CA GLU A 101 2.54 8.97 -6.34
C GLU A 101 2.14 7.52 -5.99
N LEU A 102 3.10 6.59 -6.01
CA LEU A 102 2.86 5.18 -5.68
C LEU A 102 2.61 4.95 -4.18
N LYS A 103 3.10 5.84 -3.32
CA LYS A 103 2.83 5.80 -1.87
C LYS A 103 1.40 6.21 -1.54
N ASN A 104 0.75 6.95 -2.45
CA ASN A 104 -0.65 7.41 -2.30
C ASN A 104 -1.69 6.43 -2.85
N ILE A 105 -1.27 5.35 -3.49
CA ILE A 105 -2.15 4.30 -4.00
C ILE A 105 -2.13 3.13 -3.02
N HIS A 106 -3.30 2.71 -2.56
CA HIS A 106 -3.40 1.52 -1.70
C HIS A 106 -3.30 0.23 -2.54
N SER A 107 -2.64 -0.79 -1.98
CA SER A 107 -2.45 -2.07 -2.67
C SER A 107 -3.77 -2.79 -2.98
N ASP A 108 -4.82 -2.61 -2.17
CA ASP A 108 -6.16 -3.16 -2.40
C ASP A 108 -6.88 -2.52 -3.60
N GLU A 109 -6.43 -1.34 -4.03
CA GLU A 109 -6.92 -0.68 -5.25
C GLU A 109 -6.29 -1.24 -6.53
N ILE A 110 -5.28 -2.10 -6.42
CA ILE A 110 -4.54 -2.61 -7.57
C ILE A 110 -5.12 -3.95 -8.02
N HIS A 111 -5.47 -4.02 -9.30
CA HIS A 111 -5.95 -5.25 -9.93
C HIS A 111 -4.80 -6.16 -10.30
N ASN A 112 -3.84 -5.65 -11.09
CA ASN A 112 -2.64 -6.38 -11.48
C ASN A 112 -1.47 -5.44 -11.74
N VAL A 113 -0.27 -6.04 -11.72
CA VAL A 113 0.99 -5.39 -12.08
C VAL A 113 1.63 -6.18 -13.21
N GLU A 114 2.04 -5.49 -14.25
CA GLU A 114 2.78 -6.04 -15.39
C GLU A 114 4.19 -5.47 -15.40
N VAL A 115 5.19 -6.33 -15.24
CA VAL A 115 6.61 -5.99 -15.30
C VAL A 115 7.13 -6.37 -16.68
N ILE A 116 7.55 -5.39 -17.48
CA ILE A 116 8.06 -5.56 -18.84
C ILE A 116 9.57 -5.36 -18.81
N THR A 117 10.32 -6.44 -19.02
CA THR A 117 11.78 -6.43 -18.94
C THR A 117 12.47 -6.02 -20.24
N ASN A 118 11.72 -6.00 -21.34
CA ASN A 118 12.21 -5.55 -22.65
C ASN A 118 11.07 -4.81 -23.38
N PRO A 119 10.91 -3.50 -23.13
CA PRO A 119 9.70 -2.76 -23.55
C PRO A 119 9.59 -2.51 -25.05
N GLY A 120 10.65 -2.79 -25.83
CA GLY A 120 10.61 -2.65 -27.30
C GLY A 120 10.38 -1.21 -27.78
N ALA A 121 10.05 -1.09 -29.08
CA ALA A 121 9.94 0.20 -29.78
C ALA A 121 8.72 1.08 -29.39
N MET A 122 7.84 0.57 -28.53
CA MET A 122 6.69 1.36 -28.04
C MET A 122 7.07 2.39 -26.97
N TYR A 123 8.26 2.28 -26.42
CA TYR A 123 8.78 3.14 -25.36
C TYR A 123 10.06 3.81 -25.83
N ASP A 124 10.46 4.86 -25.14
CA ASP A 124 11.71 5.55 -25.40
C ASP A 124 12.90 4.58 -25.34
N ALA A 125 13.86 4.72 -26.23
CA ALA A 125 15.04 3.87 -26.33
C ALA A 125 15.92 3.85 -25.06
N THR A 126 15.78 4.85 -24.20
CA THR A 126 16.47 4.97 -22.91
C THR A 126 15.82 4.13 -21.80
N VAL A 127 14.59 3.64 -22.02
CA VAL A 127 13.81 2.89 -21.03
C VAL A 127 14.21 1.42 -21.06
N SER A 128 14.89 0.94 -20.02
CA SER A 128 15.34 -0.44 -19.88
C SER A 128 14.26 -1.42 -19.42
N SER A 129 13.26 -0.91 -18.69
CA SER A 129 12.12 -1.69 -18.17
C SER A 129 10.93 -0.81 -17.85
N VAL A 130 9.74 -1.39 -17.89
CA VAL A 130 8.47 -0.70 -17.63
C VAL A 130 7.63 -1.50 -16.65
N VAL A 131 7.02 -0.81 -15.69
CA VAL A 131 6.05 -1.40 -14.77
C VAL A 131 4.70 -0.73 -14.98
N ARG A 132 3.71 -1.53 -15.39
CA ARG A 132 2.34 -1.07 -15.63
C ARG A 132 1.44 -1.54 -14.50
N ILE A 133 0.85 -0.61 -13.81
CA ILE A 133 -0.08 -0.85 -12.71
C ILE A 133 -1.49 -0.59 -13.21
N ARG A 134 -2.36 -1.58 -13.08
CA ARG A 134 -3.79 -1.45 -13.35
C ARG A 134 -4.54 -1.47 -12.04
N THR A 135 -5.27 -0.41 -11.77
CA THR A 135 -6.12 -0.34 -10.59
C THR A 135 -7.49 -0.97 -10.86
N VAL A 136 -8.11 -1.46 -9.79
CA VAL A 136 -9.51 -1.84 -9.80
C VAL A 136 -10.31 -0.57 -10.09
N ARG A 137 -11.20 -0.60 -11.07
CA ARG A 137 -12.18 0.47 -11.19
C ARG A 137 -13.09 0.39 -9.98
N LYS A 138 -12.84 1.22 -8.97
CA LYS A 138 -13.83 1.41 -7.91
C LYS A 138 -15.10 1.94 -8.60
N GLN A 139 -16.17 1.18 -8.56
CA GLN A 139 -17.48 1.62 -9.00
C GLN A 139 -17.98 2.65 -7.98
N GLY A 140 -17.52 3.88 -8.11
CA GLY A 140 -17.91 4.99 -7.25
C GLY A 140 -17.55 6.29 -7.94
N GLU A 141 -18.59 7.07 -8.24
CA GLU A 141 -18.44 8.47 -8.56
C GLU A 141 -18.26 9.22 -7.25
N GLY A 142 -17.42 10.24 -7.22
CA GLY A 142 -17.25 11.04 -6.02
C GLY A 142 -16.00 11.89 -6.02
N PHE A 143 -15.87 12.59 -4.94
CA PHE A 143 -14.72 13.43 -4.61
C PHE A 143 -13.94 12.75 -3.48
N GLY A 144 -12.63 12.67 -3.62
CA GLY A 144 -11.72 12.20 -2.58
C GLY A 144 -10.57 13.18 -2.39
N PHE A 145 -10.11 13.33 -1.17
CA PHE A 145 -8.92 14.11 -0.85
C PHE A 145 -8.07 13.39 0.19
N ASN A 146 -6.78 13.66 0.14
CA ASN A 146 -5.81 13.21 1.14
C ASN A 146 -4.94 14.42 1.51
N LEU A 147 -4.83 14.69 2.79
CA LEU A 147 -3.97 15.73 3.33
C LEU A 147 -2.86 15.07 4.14
N THR A 148 -1.63 15.32 3.73
CA THR A 148 -0.42 14.85 4.44
C THR A 148 0.34 16.07 4.94
N ALA A 149 0.62 16.12 6.23
CA ALA A 149 1.48 17.14 6.83
C ALA A 149 2.71 16.46 7.44
N GLY A 150 3.87 16.99 7.15
CA GLY A 150 5.14 16.56 7.69
C GLY A 150 5.95 17.76 8.17
N ASN A 151 6.88 17.52 9.08
CA ASN A 151 7.83 18.53 9.53
C ASN A 151 9.19 17.86 9.73
N ASP A 152 10.15 18.27 8.95
CA ASP A 152 11.54 17.88 9.12
C ASP A 152 12.23 18.90 10.04
N GLN A 153 12.73 18.43 11.18
CA GLN A 153 13.33 19.28 12.18
C GLN A 153 14.82 18.94 12.35
N ASP A 154 15.68 19.92 12.11
CA ASP A 154 17.09 19.81 12.43
C ASP A 154 17.30 20.14 13.91
N LEU A 155 17.66 19.11 14.69
CA LEU A 155 17.88 19.23 16.14
C LEU A 155 19.19 19.94 16.49
N GLN A 156 20.11 20.05 15.53
CA GLN A 156 21.41 20.69 15.77
C GLN A 156 21.35 22.20 15.58
N TYR A 157 20.55 22.67 14.61
CA TYR A 157 20.45 24.08 14.27
C TYR A 157 19.07 24.70 14.56
N GLY A 158 18.11 23.89 15.03
CA GLY A 158 16.79 24.35 15.43
C GLY A 158 15.86 24.78 14.28
N TYR A 159 16.20 24.39 13.05
CA TYR A 159 15.38 24.68 11.88
C TYR A 159 14.24 23.66 11.74
N SER A 160 13.13 24.15 11.22
CA SER A 160 11.92 23.36 10.99
C SER A 160 11.44 23.63 9.57
N ASP A 161 11.34 22.55 8.77
CA ASP A 161 10.88 22.59 7.38
C ASP A 161 9.50 21.93 7.27
N PRO A 162 8.42 22.65 7.52
CA PRO A 162 7.08 22.13 7.38
C PRO A 162 6.74 21.87 5.92
N THR A 163 6.18 20.70 5.66
CA THR A 163 5.69 20.28 4.35
C THR A 163 4.23 19.91 4.46
N THR A 164 3.40 20.41 3.56
CA THR A 164 1.99 20.04 3.50
C THR A 164 1.65 19.67 2.06
N THR A 165 1.09 18.48 1.88
CA THR A 165 0.66 17.98 0.56
C THR A 165 -0.83 17.69 0.60
N LEU A 166 -1.58 18.31 -0.29
CA LEU A 166 -2.99 18.04 -0.54
C LEU A 166 -3.12 17.34 -1.89
N ASN A 167 -3.60 16.11 -1.87
CA ASN A 167 -4.01 15.39 -3.07
C ASN A 167 -5.53 15.39 -3.14
N PHE A 168 -6.08 15.63 -4.33
CA PHE A 168 -7.52 15.52 -4.56
C PHE A 168 -7.79 14.75 -5.84
N LYS A 169 -8.92 14.04 -5.83
CA LYS A 169 -9.43 13.32 -7.00
C LYS A 169 -10.94 13.52 -7.09
N TYR A 170 -11.42 13.68 -8.30
CA TYR A 170 -12.84 13.74 -8.60
C TYR A 170 -13.13 12.82 -9.77
N ARG A 171 -14.11 11.94 -9.61
CA ARG A 171 -14.57 11.03 -10.68
C ARG A 171 -16.06 11.17 -10.88
N ARG A 172 -16.46 11.35 -12.12
CA ARG A 172 -17.87 11.30 -12.55
C ARG A 172 -17.96 10.76 -13.97
N ASN A 173 -18.73 9.68 -14.14
CA ASN A 173 -18.88 8.97 -15.41
C ASN A 173 -17.51 8.54 -15.99
N SER A 174 -17.11 9.12 -17.13
CA SER A 174 -15.84 8.86 -17.81
C SER A 174 -14.76 9.91 -17.53
N ILE A 175 -15.03 10.87 -16.64
CA ILE A 175 -14.13 11.97 -16.33
C ILE A 175 -13.43 11.66 -15.00
N ASP A 176 -12.10 11.59 -15.04
CA ASP A 176 -11.24 11.54 -13.88
C ASP A 176 -10.39 12.82 -13.81
N VAL A 177 -10.56 13.59 -12.74
CA VAL A 177 -9.74 14.76 -12.44
C VAL A 177 -8.96 14.48 -11.16
N PHE A 178 -7.68 14.70 -11.20
CA PHE A 178 -6.82 14.62 -10.02
C PHE A 178 -5.86 15.80 -9.99
N GLY A 179 -5.43 16.17 -8.81
CA GLY A 179 -4.47 17.23 -8.62
C GLY A 179 -3.74 17.08 -7.30
N MET A 180 -2.57 17.70 -7.24
CA MET A 180 -1.73 17.78 -6.06
C MET A 180 -1.31 19.22 -5.85
N VAL A 181 -1.39 19.65 -4.60
CA VAL A 181 -0.83 20.92 -4.14
C VAL A 181 0.18 20.59 -3.04
N ASN A 182 1.42 20.98 -3.25
CA ASN A 182 2.49 20.82 -2.27
C ASN A 182 2.94 22.21 -1.80
N TYR A 183 2.97 22.40 -0.49
CA TYR A 183 3.54 23.58 0.15
C TYR A 183 4.72 23.12 1.00
N ARG A 184 5.90 23.68 0.74
CA ARG A 184 7.10 23.50 1.55
C ARG A 184 7.65 24.88 1.91
N ASN A 185 7.91 25.10 3.18
CA ASN A 185 8.65 26.27 3.64
C ASN A 185 10.04 25.78 4.10
N SER A 186 11.07 26.10 3.32
CA SER A 186 12.45 25.76 3.67
C SER A 186 13.22 27.04 4.00
N ASN A 187 13.78 27.09 5.19
CA ASN A 187 14.70 28.15 5.58
C ASN A 187 16.10 27.80 5.10
N MET A 188 16.50 28.30 3.93
CA MET A 188 17.90 28.22 3.51
C MET A 188 18.72 29.27 4.25
N VAL A 189 19.65 28.81 5.06
CA VAL A 189 20.70 29.70 5.60
C VAL A 189 21.81 29.74 4.57
N ASN A 190 21.98 30.89 3.95
CA ASN A 190 23.20 31.17 3.21
C ASN A 190 24.33 31.33 4.23
N VAL A 191 25.26 30.40 4.26
CA VAL A 191 26.54 30.48 4.97
C VAL A 191 27.54 31.14 4.07
#